data_1e7515f423e9d6c69e3775dac873cc53
#
_entry.id   1e7515f423e9d6c69e3775dac873cc53
#
_cell.length_a   1.000
_cell.length_b   1.000
_cell.length_c   1.000
_cell.angle_alpha   90.00
_cell.angle_beta   90.00
_cell.angle_gamma   90.00
#
_symmetry.space_group_name_H-M   'P 1'
#
loop_
_entity.id
_entity.type
_entity.pdbx_description
1 polymer ?
#
loop_
_entity_poly.entity_id
_entity_poly.type
_entity_poly.pdbx_seq_one_letter_code
_entity_poly.pdbx_strand_id
1 'polypeptide(L)'
;RTPLAIVAAYAELPSDAKQAAIATLTSRPAWTIVLLDAIETQRVPRNDLSAFTVGQLAKAADPKVLEKLIAVWGTIRDTPADRKAQFEKYRGVMRNEYLMKGNVSKGREIYAKTCGTCHSLYGIGGKIGPDLTGSNRNNMDYLLSNLLDPSALVGRDYQMTTILTTDGRSVAGIVIRENPSSVTLQTPTDQVIIATTDIDTRVLSTQSLMPENQLEQLLPDAARDLILYLRSSSQVPLPGEAPPSMTAEGTVAGAFEGEKARILERTQGEVRPQSMGGFPKGRWSDSSQLWWTGGTVGASITLEIPVTVSGRHEVFAALTKAHDYGIVTLSWDGGPASTPIDLFDREVLPTMPMSLGTFEVTPGAKRLVITLIGANEAATKSFMFGLDYIRLESRSQ
;
A
#
# COMPACT_ATOMS: atom_id res chain seq x y z
N ARG A 1 -11.35 -10.58 30.03
CA ARG A 1 -12.55 -9.98 29.37
C ARG A 1 -12.16 -9.07 28.22
N THR A 2 -11.14 -8.26 28.36
CA THR A 2 -10.74 -7.25 27.34
C THR A 2 -10.45 -7.84 25.93
N PRO A 3 -9.65 -8.92 25.74
CA PRO A 3 -9.35 -9.40 24.39
C PRO A 3 -10.59 -9.95 23.67
N LEU A 4 -11.51 -10.61 24.38
CA LEU A 4 -12.76 -11.10 23.80
C LEU A 4 -13.69 -9.94 23.36
N ALA A 5 -13.72 -8.83 24.12
CA ALA A 5 -14.50 -7.66 23.75
C ALA A 5 -13.93 -6.97 22.48
N ILE A 6 -12.61 -6.89 22.36
CA ILE A 6 -11.96 -6.36 21.15
C ILE A 6 -12.32 -7.23 19.94
N VAL A 7 -12.22 -8.56 20.06
CA VAL A 7 -12.58 -9.48 18.97
C VAL A 7 -14.07 -9.38 18.60
N ALA A 8 -14.94 -9.23 19.58
CA ALA A 8 -16.39 -9.11 19.34
C ALA A 8 -16.75 -7.84 18.54
N ALA A 9 -16.04 -6.75 18.77
CA ALA A 9 -16.25 -5.47 18.08
C ALA A 9 -15.45 -5.34 16.77
N TYR A 10 -14.55 -6.29 16.46
CA TYR A 10 -13.52 -6.12 15.42
C TYR A 10 -14.07 -5.81 14.02
N ALA A 11 -15.16 -6.45 13.62
CA ALA A 11 -15.76 -6.26 12.29
C ALA A 11 -16.19 -4.81 12.05
N GLU A 12 -16.67 -4.14 13.10
CA GLU A 12 -17.20 -2.76 13.05
C GLU A 12 -16.12 -1.69 13.25
N LEU A 13 -14.87 -2.08 13.55
CA LEU A 13 -13.79 -1.13 13.77
C LEU A 13 -13.35 -0.49 12.45
N PRO A 14 -13.07 0.81 12.42
CA PRO A 14 -12.38 1.46 11.31
C PRO A 14 -10.94 0.93 11.17
N SER A 15 -10.33 1.15 10.01
CA SER A 15 -9.04 0.53 9.63
C SER A 15 -7.90 0.81 10.63
N ASP A 16 -7.79 2.03 11.11
CA ASP A 16 -6.79 2.46 12.11
C ASP A 16 -7.02 1.78 13.47
N ALA A 17 -8.28 1.69 13.91
CA ALA A 17 -8.64 0.99 15.13
C ALA A 17 -8.41 -0.53 15.01
N LYS A 18 -8.55 -1.14 13.83
CA LYS A 18 -8.17 -2.54 13.58
C LYS A 18 -6.67 -2.77 13.80
N GLN A 19 -5.82 -1.87 13.29
CA GLN A 19 -4.38 -1.96 13.53
C GLN A 19 -4.03 -1.85 15.01
N ALA A 20 -4.62 -0.89 15.73
CA ALA A 20 -4.44 -0.76 17.19
C ALA A 20 -4.96 -1.97 17.95
N ALA A 21 -6.06 -2.58 17.51
CA ALA A 21 -6.62 -3.81 18.08
C ALA A 21 -5.65 -4.99 17.90
N ILE A 22 -5.09 -5.18 16.71
CA ILE A 22 -4.06 -6.21 16.46
C ILE A 22 -2.83 -5.97 17.33
N ALA A 23 -2.29 -4.75 17.39
CA ALA A 23 -1.15 -4.41 18.24
C ALA A 23 -1.45 -4.72 19.73
N THR A 24 -2.65 -4.40 20.19
CA THR A 24 -3.09 -4.70 21.56
C THR A 24 -3.19 -6.20 21.81
N LEU A 25 -3.83 -6.95 20.91
CA LEU A 25 -4.02 -8.39 21.03
C LEU A 25 -2.70 -9.17 20.92
N THR A 26 -1.70 -8.65 20.24
CA THR A 26 -0.37 -9.26 20.12
C THR A 26 0.59 -8.89 21.25
N SER A 27 0.20 -8.00 22.16
CA SER A 27 1.06 -7.52 23.25
C SER A 27 1.30 -8.55 24.38
N ARG A 28 0.51 -9.62 24.48
CA ARG A 28 0.59 -10.64 25.53
C ARG A 28 0.26 -12.03 24.98
N PRO A 29 1.00 -13.10 25.35
CA PRO A 29 0.79 -14.46 24.84
C PRO A 29 -0.67 -14.94 24.94
N ALA A 30 -1.31 -14.75 26.10
CA ALA A 30 -2.71 -15.17 26.30
C ALA A 30 -3.71 -14.40 25.41
N TRP A 31 -3.42 -13.15 25.04
CA TRP A 31 -4.27 -12.36 24.15
C TRP A 31 -4.00 -12.72 22.68
N THR A 32 -2.76 -13.04 22.37
CA THR A 32 -2.38 -13.55 21.04
C THR A 32 -3.11 -14.86 20.72
N ILE A 33 -3.26 -15.76 21.68
CA ILE A 33 -4.06 -16.98 21.49
C ILE A 33 -5.51 -16.61 21.14
N VAL A 34 -6.13 -15.67 21.86
CA VAL A 34 -7.51 -15.21 21.54
C VAL A 34 -7.62 -14.63 20.14
N LEU A 35 -6.59 -13.86 19.69
CA LEU A 35 -6.53 -13.34 18.33
C LEU A 35 -6.44 -14.48 17.31
N LEU A 36 -5.56 -15.45 17.54
CA LEU A 36 -5.38 -16.59 16.65
C LEU A 36 -6.64 -17.47 16.56
N ASP A 37 -7.36 -17.68 17.68
CA ASP A 37 -8.68 -18.33 17.70
C ASP A 37 -9.71 -17.54 16.86
N ALA A 38 -9.65 -16.21 16.93
CA ALA A 38 -10.55 -15.36 16.16
C ALA A 38 -10.24 -15.39 14.65
N ILE A 39 -8.96 -15.51 14.29
CA ILE A 39 -8.53 -15.68 12.88
C ILE A 39 -8.94 -17.07 12.38
N GLU A 40 -8.71 -18.11 13.15
CA GLU A 40 -9.11 -19.49 12.80
C GLU A 40 -10.61 -19.61 12.55
N THR A 41 -11.41 -18.93 13.36
CA THR A 41 -12.88 -18.88 13.24
C THR A 41 -13.39 -17.77 12.33
N GLN A 42 -12.50 -17.14 11.53
CA GLN A 42 -12.82 -16.10 10.55
C GLN A 42 -13.53 -14.84 11.10
N ARG A 43 -13.48 -14.62 12.42
CA ARG A 43 -13.97 -13.38 13.05
C ARG A 43 -13.03 -12.20 12.86
N VAL A 44 -11.75 -12.49 12.66
CA VAL A 44 -10.71 -11.53 12.28
C VAL A 44 -10.09 -12.03 10.98
N PRO A 45 -10.01 -11.21 9.92
CA PRO A 45 -9.34 -11.60 8.68
C PRO A 45 -7.86 -11.90 8.93
N ARG A 46 -7.35 -13.02 8.36
CA ARG A 46 -5.94 -13.40 8.51
C ARG A 46 -4.98 -12.34 8.00
N ASN A 47 -5.34 -11.66 6.91
CA ASN A 47 -4.53 -10.62 6.28
C ASN A 47 -4.37 -9.36 7.14
N ASP A 48 -5.21 -9.17 8.17
CA ASP A 48 -5.05 -8.07 9.12
C ASP A 48 -3.86 -8.32 10.06
N LEU A 49 -3.40 -9.58 10.21
CA LEU A 49 -2.17 -9.94 10.93
C LEU A 49 -0.98 -9.96 9.95
N SER A 50 -0.26 -8.86 9.88
CA SER A 50 0.83 -8.67 8.93
C SER A 50 2.00 -9.64 9.13
N ALA A 51 2.72 -9.98 8.05
CA ALA A 51 3.95 -10.79 8.10
C ALA A 51 5.02 -10.17 9.00
N PHE A 52 5.09 -8.84 9.09
CA PHE A 52 5.97 -8.16 10.04
C PHE A 52 5.64 -8.51 11.49
N THR A 53 4.37 -8.40 11.88
CA THR A 53 3.90 -8.74 13.24
C THR A 53 4.11 -10.22 13.53
N VAL A 54 3.83 -11.09 12.55
CA VAL A 54 4.08 -12.54 12.66
C VAL A 54 5.56 -12.83 12.90
N GLY A 55 6.46 -12.19 12.14
CA GLY A 55 7.90 -12.34 12.33
C GLY A 55 8.38 -11.89 13.70
N GLN A 56 7.78 -10.85 14.28
CA GLN A 56 8.07 -10.42 15.65
C GLN A 56 7.54 -11.42 16.69
N LEU A 57 6.31 -11.89 16.51
CA LEU A 57 5.72 -12.89 17.38
C LEU A 57 6.53 -14.19 17.37
N ALA A 58 6.92 -14.69 16.21
CA ALA A 58 7.69 -15.91 16.06
C ALA A 58 9.04 -15.88 16.81
N LYS A 59 9.70 -14.72 16.87
CA LYS A 59 10.96 -14.54 17.61
C LYS A 59 10.80 -14.49 19.13
N ALA A 60 9.64 -14.02 19.59
CA ALA A 60 9.40 -13.76 21.03
C ALA A 60 8.39 -14.73 21.66
N ALA A 61 7.80 -15.65 20.89
CA ALA A 61 6.64 -16.41 21.31
C ALA A 61 6.95 -17.55 22.28
N ASP A 62 6.05 -17.73 23.23
CA ASP A 62 5.84 -19.01 23.90
C ASP A 62 5.60 -20.13 22.86
N PRO A 63 6.11 -21.36 23.08
CA PRO A 63 5.95 -22.47 22.13
C PRO A 63 4.50 -22.74 21.70
N LYS A 64 3.53 -22.58 22.60
CA LYS A 64 2.10 -22.76 22.29
C LYS A 64 1.57 -21.69 21.34
N VAL A 65 2.03 -20.44 21.50
CA VAL A 65 1.69 -19.34 20.59
C VAL A 65 2.29 -19.61 19.23
N LEU A 66 3.54 -20.04 19.16
CA LEU A 66 4.23 -20.35 17.90
C LEU A 66 3.54 -21.50 17.14
N GLU A 67 3.23 -22.59 17.84
CA GLU A 67 2.51 -23.73 17.25
C GLU A 67 1.17 -23.28 16.62
N LYS A 68 0.38 -22.53 17.40
CA LYS A 68 -0.91 -22.03 16.92
C LYS A 68 -0.75 -20.99 15.80
N LEU A 69 0.26 -20.15 15.88
CA LEU A 69 0.56 -19.15 14.85
C LEU A 69 0.86 -19.85 13.51
N ILE A 70 1.68 -20.90 13.50
CA ILE A 70 1.96 -21.71 12.30
C ILE A 70 0.67 -22.36 11.78
N ALA A 71 -0.12 -22.96 12.67
CA ALA A 71 -1.36 -23.65 12.30
C ALA A 71 -2.38 -22.71 11.62
N VAL A 72 -2.49 -21.47 12.11
CA VAL A 72 -3.53 -20.53 11.70
C VAL A 72 -3.06 -19.61 10.57
N TRP A 73 -1.85 -19.06 10.70
CA TRP A 73 -1.39 -18.00 9.79
C TRP A 73 -0.69 -18.54 8.54
N GLY A 74 0.18 -19.53 8.67
CA GLY A 74 0.89 -20.12 7.53
C GLY A 74 2.29 -20.61 7.87
N THR A 75 3.16 -20.64 6.85
CA THR A 75 4.56 -21.10 7.00
C THR A 75 5.37 -20.09 7.77
N ILE A 76 6.06 -20.58 8.81
CA ILE A 76 7.08 -19.86 9.56
C ILE A 76 8.26 -20.80 9.71
N ARG A 77 9.42 -20.43 9.16
CA ARG A 77 10.65 -21.21 9.26
C ARG A 77 11.86 -20.34 9.55
N ASP A 78 12.89 -20.95 10.04
CA ASP A 78 14.19 -20.29 10.20
C ASP A 78 14.82 -19.99 8.83
N THR A 79 15.42 -18.80 8.76
CA THR A 79 16.21 -18.40 7.59
C THR A 79 17.51 -19.16 7.57
N PRO A 80 17.92 -19.81 6.45
CA PRO A 80 19.17 -20.51 6.30
C PRO A 80 20.39 -19.62 6.55
N ALA A 81 21.52 -20.23 6.91
CA ALA A 81 22.73 -19.49 7.31
C ALA A 81 23.30 -18.60 6.18
N ASP A 82 23.27 -19.08 4.95
CA ASP A 82 23.68 -18.34 3.75
C ASP A 82 22.80 -17.09 3.53
N ARG A 83 21.50 -17.19 3.75
CA ARG A 83 20.57 -16.07 3.67
C ARG A 83 20.77 -15.06 4.80
N LYS A 84 21.09 -15.54 6.00
CA LYS A 84 21.44 -14.65 7.12
C LYS A 84 22.71 -13.87 6.80
N ALA A 85 23.72 -14.50 6.19
CA ALA A 85 24.94 -13.80 5.76
C ALA A 85 24.65 -12.73 4.69
N GLN A 86 23.79 -13.04 3.71
CA GLN A 86 23.35 -12.07 2.70
C GLN A 86 22.58 -10.90 3.34
N PHE A 87 21.66 -11.18 4.26
CA PHE A 87 20.93 -10.17 4.99
C PHE A 87 21.88 -9.17 5.66
N GLU A 88 22.87 -9.66 6.42
CA GLU A 88 23.85 -8.79 7.08
C GLU A 88 24.69 -7.99 6.08
N LYS A 89 25.08 -8.59 4.95
CA LYS A 89 25.78 -7.89 3.86
C LYS A 89 24.95 -6.71 3.34
N TYR A 90 23.67 -6.95 2.94
CA TYR A 90 22.81 -5.89 2.41
C TYR A 90 22.47 -4.84 3.47
N ARG A 91 22.21 -5.25 4.70
CA ARG A 91 21.98 -4.35 5.84
C ARG A 91 23.17 -3.42 6.08
N GLY A 92 24.39 -3.94 5.96
CA GLY A 92 25.62 -3.16 6.10
C GLY A 92 25.84 -2.14 4.97
N VAL A 93 25.42 -2.47 3.74
CA VAL A 93 25.60 -1.62 2.56
C VAL A 93 24.44 -0.62 2.40
N MET A 94 23.18 -1.03 2.59
CA MET A 94 21.99 -0.23 2.33
C MET A 94 21.71 0.80 3.43
N ARG A 95 22.74 1.54 3.83
CA ARG A 95 22.62 2.65 4.79
C ARG A 95 22.07 3.90 4.10
N ASN A 96 21.49 4.80 4.88
CA ASN A 96 20.86 6.02 4.36
C ASN A 96 21.78 6.81 3.41
N GLU A 97 23.06 6.98 3.75
CA GLU A 97 24.04 7.69 2.91
C GLU A 97 24.22 7.05 1.52
N TYR A 98 24.17 5.72 1.43
CA TYR A 98 24.25 5.00 0.15
C TYR A 98 22.93 5.09 -0.60
N LEU A 99 21.80 4.92 0.09
CA LEU A 99 20.48 5.01 -0.51
C LEU A 99 20.20 6.39 -1.11
N MET A 100 20.62 7.46 -0.44
CA MET A 100 20.43 8.84 -0.92
C MET A 100 21.19 9.14 -2.24
N LYS A 101 22.13 8.31 -2.65
CA LYS A 101 22.79 8.38 -3.97
C LYS A 101 21.97 7.70 -5.08
N GLY A 102 20.86 7.06 -4.73
CA GLY A 102 20.04 6.31 -5.66
C GLY A 102 19.14 7.17 -6.52
N ASN A 103 18.61 6.55 -7.58
CA ASN A 103 17.62 7.12 -8.47
C ASN A 103 16.28 6.41 -8.27
N VAL A 104 15.35 7.07 -7.61
CA VAL A 104 14.04 6.50 -7.26
C VAL A 104 13.19 6.17 -8.50
N SER A 105 13.31 6.96 -9.59
CA SER A 105 12.61 6.71 -10.85
C SER A 105 13.11 5.43 -11.55
N LYS A 106 14.43 5.20 -11.55
CA LYS A 106 15.01 3.93 -12.01
C LYS A 106 14.57 2.77 -11.12
N GLY A 107 14.46 3.00 -9.82
CA GLY A 107 13.89 2.02 -8.88
C GLY A 107 12.46 1.63 -9.23
N ARG A 108 11.59 2.60 -9.59
CA ARG A 108 10.24 2.33 -10.11
C ARG A 108 10.26 1.51 -11.39
N GLU A 109 11.15 1.81 -12.32
CA GLU A 109 11.30 1.03 -13.56
C GLU A 109 11.68 -0.42 -13.28
N ILE A 110 12.62 -0.66 -12.37
CA ILE A 110 13.02 -2.00 -11.94
C ILE A 110 11.84 -2.71 -11.28
N TYR A 111 11.15 -2.03 -10.36
CA TYR A 111 9.96 -2.57 -9.69
C TYR A 111 8.89 -3.01 -10.71
N ALA A 112 8.58 -2.18 -11.69
CA ALA A 112 7.57 -2.48 -12.69
C ALA A 112 7.91 -3.76 -13.49
N LYS A 113 9.19 -3.99 -13.77
CA LYS A 113 9.68 -5.15 -14.53
C LYS A 113 9.81 -6.43 -13.69
N THR A 114 10.11 -6.32 -12.41
CA THR A 114 10.44 -7.47 -11.54
C THR A 114 9.39 -7.80 -10.52
N CYS A 115 8.80 -6.82 -9.87
CA CYS A 115 7.85 -6.98 -8.76
C CYS A 115 6.41 -6.68 -9.17
N GLY A 116 6.24 -5.71 -10.07
CA GLY A 116 4.95 -5.14 -10.47
C GLY A 116 4.02 -6.12 -11.19
N THR A 117 4.53 -7.22 -11.73
CA THR A 117 3.71 -8.30 -12.31
C THR A 117 2.86 -8.98 -11.24
N CYS A 118 3.38 -9.12 -10.03
CA CYS A 118 2.72 -9.82 -8.92
C CYS A 118 2.14 -8.85 -7.88
N HIS A 119 2.83 -7.76 -7.59
CA HIS A 119 2.48 -6.83 -6.52
C HIS A 119 1.93 -5.52 -7.05
N SER A 120 0.90 -4.98 -6.39
CA SER A 120 0.52 -3.57 -6.55
C SER A 120 1.30 -2.69 -5.56
N LEU A 121 1.64 -1.49 -6.02
CA LEU A 121 2.19 -0.41 -5.19
C LEU A 121 1.63 0.91 -5.70
N TYR A 122 1.00 1.68 -4.80
CA TYR A 122 0.27 2.91 -5.13
C TYR A 122 -0.83 2.70 -6.20
N GLY A 123 -1.55 1.58 -6.09
CA GLY A 123 -2.64 1.24 -7.00
C GLY A 123 -2.21 0.70 -8.38
N ILE A 124 -0.90 0.57 -8.66
CA ILE A 124 -0.37 0.11 -9.94
C ILE A 124 0.33 -1.24 -9.76
N GLY A 125 -0.02 -2.22 -10.58
CA GLY A 125 0.60 -3.55 -10.62
C GLY A 125 -0.36 -4.71 -10.49
N GLY A 126 0.19 -5.92 -10.35
CA GLY A 126 -0.52 -7.18 -10.23
C GLY A 126 -1.18 -7.38 -8.86
N LYS A 127 -2.02 -8.42 -8.76
CA LYS A 127 -2.81 -8.74 -7.56
C LYS A 127 -2.60 -10.16 -7.05
N ILE A 128 -1.64 -10.90 -7.61
CA ILE A 128 -1.32 -12.26 -7.13
C ILE A 128 -0.55 -12.23 -5.81
N GLY A 129 0.31 -11.22 -5.64
CA GLY A 129 0.95 -10.92 -4.36
C GLY A 129 0.19 -9.83 -3.58
N PRO A 130 0.53 -9.62 -2.30
CA PRO A 130 -0.08 -8.56 -1.50
C PRO A 130 0.19 -7.17 -2.08
N ASP A 131 -0.74 -6.24 -1.83
CA ASP A 131 -0.52 -4.80 -2.04
C ASP A 131 0.56 -4.32 -1.07
N LEU A 132 1.58 -3.68 -1.62
CA LEU A 132 2.72 -3.20 -0.83
C LEU A 132 2.51 -1.78 -0.29
N THR A 133 1.46 -1.06 -0.69
CA THR A 133 1.24 0.35 -0.31
C THR A 133 1.18 0.52 1.20
N GLY A 134 0.45 -0.33 1.90
CA GLY A 134 0.29 -0.31 3.36
C GLY A 134 1.28 -1.20 4.12
N SER A 135 2.24 -1.85 3.44
CA SER A 135 3.21 -2.72 4.10
C SER A 135 4.32 -1.91 4.80
N ASN A 136 5.00 -2.53 5.77
CA ASN A 136 6.06 -1.88 6.56
C ASN A 136 7.38 -1.68 5.79
N ARG A 137 7.31 -1.12 4.57
CA ARG A 137 8.43 -0.95 3.62
C ARG A 137 9.52 0.00 4.12
N ASN A 138 9.22 0.88 5.07
CA ASN A 138 10.20 1.76 5.70
C ASN A 138 11.15 1.01 6.65
N ASN A 139 10.74 -0.16 7.17
CA ASN A 139 11.59 -1.01 7.98
C ASN A 139 12.53 -1.81 7.08
N MET A 140 13.83 -1.48 7.11
CA MET A 140 14.85 -2.10 6.27
C MET A 140 14.97 -3.61 6.52
N ASP A 141 14.93 -4.03 7.77
CA ASP A 141 15.08 -5.44 8.14
C ASP A 141 13.90 -6.27 7.62
N TYR A 142 12.68 -5.73 7.71
CA TYR A 142 11.49 -6.34 7.11
C TYR A 142 11.59 -6.43 5.59
N LEU A 143 11.99 -5.35 4.94
CA LEU A 143 12.11 -5.28 3.49
C LEU A 143 13.16 -6.28 2.98
N LEU A 144 14.36 -6.30 3.57
CA LEU A 144 15.43 -7.22 3.21
C LEU A 144 15.05 -8.69 3.45
N SER A 145 14.38 -9.00 4.57
CA SER A 145 13.90 -10.36 4.85
C SER A 145 12.99 -10.89 3.75
N ASN A 146 12.03 -10.06 3.27
CA ASN A 146 11.12 -10.48 2.21
C ASN A 146 11.79 -10.57 0.83
N LEU A 147 12.80 -9.73 0.55
CA LEU A 147 13.51 -9.76 -0.73
C LEU A 147 14.53 -10.89 -0.85
N LEU A 148 15.10 -11.34 0.28
CA LEU A 148 16.14 -12.36 0.31
C LEU A 148 15.60 -13.76 0.62
N ASP A 149 14.63 -13.85 1.53
CA ASP A 149 14.05 -15.13 1.98
C ASP A 149 12.52 -15.03 2.12
N PRO A 150 11.78 -14.84 1.01
CA PRO A 150 10.33 -14.69 1.04
C PRO A 150 9.61 -15.95 1.53
N SER A 151 10.27 -17.11 1.52
CA SER A 151 9.71 -18.37 2.01
C SER A 151 9.85 -18.56 3.52
N ALA A 152 10.55 -17.68 4.23
CA ALA A 152 10.64 -17.74 5.69
C ALA A 152 9.27 -17.47 6.36
N LEU A 153 8.48 -16.57 5.76
CA LEU A 153 7.17 -16.17 6.27
C LEU A 153 6.16 -16.10 5.12
N VAL A 154 5.31 -17.12 4.98
CA VAL A 154 4.29 -17.18 3.92
C VAL A 154 2.91 -17.38 4.53
N GLY A 155 2.06 -16.35 4.48
CA GLY A 155 0.66 -16.46 4.88
C GLY A 155 -0.10 -17.48 4.03
N ARG A 156 -1.04 -18.21 4.64
CA ARG A 156 -1.82 -19.26 3.94
C ARG A 156 -2.49 -18.76 2.65
N ASP A 157 -2.94 -17.53 2.65
CA ASP A 157 -3.63 -16.92 1.49
C ASP A 157 -2.68 -16.62 0.33
N TYR A 158 -1.36 -16.77 0.55
CA TYR A 158 -0.30 -16.58 -0.45
C TYR A 158 0.55 -17.83 -0.65
N GLN A 159 0.16 -18.98 -0.03
CA GLN A 159 0.82 -20.25 -0.25
C GLN A 159 0.46 -20.80 -1.63
N MET A 160 1.48 -21.17 -2.38
CA MET A 160 1.29 -21.81 -3.69
C MET A 160 0.63 -23.18 -3.52
N THR A 161 -0.43 -23.41 -4.26
CA THR A 161 -1.08 -24.71 -4.37
C THR A 161 -0.79 -25.31 -5.77
N THR A 162 -0.30 -26.53 -5.81
CA THR A 162 -0.18 -27.29 -7.05
C THR A 162 -1.30 -28.32 -7.11
N ILE A 163 -2.08 -28.30 -8.19
CA ILE A 163 -3.13 -29.27 -8.47
C ILE A 163 -2.70 -30.10 -9.68
N LEU A 164 -2.66 -31.41 -9.49
CA LEU A 164 -2.60 -32.39 -10.57
C LEU A 164 -4.04 -32.77 -10.91
N THR A 165 -4.41 -32.65 -12.17
CA THR A 165 -5.74 -33.03 -12.65
C THR A 165 -5.77 -34.45 -13.13
N THR A 166 -6.95 -35.06 -13.15
CA THR A 166 -7.17 -36.47 -13.61
C THR A 166 -6.78 -36.68 -15.06
N ASP A 167 -6.72 -35.65 -15.90
CA ASP A 167 -6.21 -35.67 -17.26
C ASP A 167 -4.67 -35.46 -17.35
N GLY A 168 -3.98 -35.38 -16.20
CA GLY A 168 -2.51 -35.29 -16.12
C GLY A 168 -1.94 -33.87 -16.22
N ARG A 169 -2.76 -32.80 -16.25
CA ARG A 169 -2.25 -31.44 -16.22
C ARG A 169 -1.81 -31.08 -14.81
N SER A 170 -0.70 -30.36 -14.69
CA SER A 170 -0.25 -29.75 -13.43
C SER A 170 -0.44 -28.24 -13.48
N VAL A 171 -1.22 -27.71 -12.54
CA VAL A 171 -1.49 -26.26 -12.42
C VAL A 171 -1.04 -25.77 -11.06
N ALA A 172 -0.15 -24.78 -11.04
CA ALA A 172 0.36 -24.16 -9.83
C ALA A 172 -0.09 -22.69 -9.74
N GLY A 173 -0.60 -22.29 -8.59
CA GLY A 173 -1.09 -20.93 -8.35
C GLY A 173 -1.53 -20.71 -6.92
N ILE A 174 -2.08 -19.55 -6.64
CA ILE A 174 -2.69 -19.20 -5.34
C ILE A 174 -4.19 -19.42 -5.42
N VAL A 175 -4.76 -20.11 -4.45
CA VAL A 175 -6.22 -20.31 -4.38
C VAL A 175 -6.88 -18.98 -4.01
N ILE A 176 -7.65 -18.42 -4.95
CA ILE A 176 -8.38 -17.15 -4.74
C ILE A 176 -9.87 -17.36 -4.47
N ARG A 177 -10.39 -18.52 -4.86
CA ARG A 177 -11.77 -18.91 -4.60
C ARG A 177 -11.87 -20.43 -4.53
N GLU A 178 -12.66 -20.91 -3.59
CA GLU A 178 -12.98 -22.33 -3.46
C GLU A 178 -14.44 -22.49 -3.06
N ASN A 179 -15.11 -23.46 -3.67
CA ASN A 179 -16.46 -23.88 -3.34
C ASN A 179 -16.58 -25.40 -3.51
N PRO A 180 -17.68 -26.05 -3.12
CA PRO A 180 -17.81 -27.50 -3.20
C PRO A 180 -17.63 -28.10 -4.60
N SER A 181 -17.82 -27.32 -5.68
CA SER A 181 -17.74 -27.78 -7.06
C SER A 181 -16.48 -27.38 -7.80
N SER A 182 -15.72 -26.39 -7.33
CA SER A 182 -14.54 -25.89 -8.06
C SER A 182 -13.54 -25.16 -7.15
N VAL A 183 -12.28 -25.18 -7.58
CA VAL A 183 -11.16 -24.38 -7.05
C VAL A 183 -10.69 -23.44 -8.15
N THR A 184 -10.55 -22.15 -7.84
CA THR A 184 -9.98 -21.15 -8.75
C THR A 184 -8.57 -20.81 -8.28
N LEU A 185 -7.58 -21.08 -9.14
CA LEU A 185 -6.19 -20.73 -8.95
C LEU A 185 -5.86 -19.45 -9.71
N GLN A 186 -5.23 -18.48 -9.05
CA GLN A 186 -4.55 -17.37 -9.71
C GLN A 186 -3.12 -17.79 -10.02
N THR A 187 -2.80 -17.89 -11.30
CA THR A 187 -1.43 -18.04 -11.80
C THR A 187 -0.82 -16.66 -12.09
N PRO A 188 0.47 -16.55 -12.41
CA PRO A 188 1.07 -15.27 -12.81
C PRO A 188 0.40 -14.58 -13.99
N THR A 189 -0.20 -15.36 -14.90
CA THR A 189 -0.81 -14.86 -16.15
C THR A 189 -2.33 -14.89 -16.13
N ASP A 190 -2.94 -15.93 -15.54
CA ASP A 190 -4.35 -16.24 -15.73
C ASP A 190 -5.04 -16.72 -14.46
N GLN A 191 -6.37 -16.75 -14.48
CA GLN A 191 -7.18 -17.48 -13.52
C GLN A 191 -7.62 -18.81 -14.13
N VAL A 192 -7.30 -19.91 -13.44
CA VAL A 192 -7.66 -21.26 -13.85
C VAL A 192 -8.70 -21.83 -12.89
N ILE A 193 -9.85 -22.19 -13.42
CA ILE A 193 -10.92 -22.86 -12.67
C ILE A 193 -10.81 -24.36 -12.92
N ILE A 194 -10.71 -25.14 -11.84
CA ILE A 194 -10.61 -26.61 -11.87
C ILE A 194 -11.81 -27.16 -11.12
N ALA A 195 -12.60 -28.02 -11.77
CA ALA A 195 -13.68 -28.71 -11.09
C ALA A 195 -13.13 -29.62 -9.99
N THR A 196 -13.80 -29.72 -8.86
CA THR A 196 -13.34 -30.55 -7.75
C THR A 196 -13.24 -32.03 -8.15
N THR A 197 -14.10 -32.50 -9.07
CA THR A 197 -14.08 -33.84 -9.65
C THR A 197 -12.86 -34.14 -10.50
N ASP A 198 -12.22 -33.09 -11.03
CA ASP A 198 -11.06 -33.23 -11.93
C ASP A 198 -9.73 -33.14 -11.16
N ILE A 199 -9.78 -33.01 -9.84
CA ILE A 199 -8.59 -32.95 -8.99
C ILE A 199 -8.19 -34.36 -8.59
N ASP A 200 -7.01 -34.79 -9.06
CA ASP A 200 -6.38 -36.07 -8.64
C ASP A 200 -5.58 -35.83 -7.33
N THR A 201 -4.68 -34.87 -7.37
CA THR A 201 -3.83 -34.52 -6.21
C THR A 201 -3.74 -33.03 -6.00
N ARG A 202 -3.76 -32.61 -4.75
CA ARG A 202 -3.57 -31.20 -4.34
C ARG A 202 -2.47 -31.12 -3.29
N VAL A 203 -1.43 -30.32 -3.56
CA VAL A 203 -0.29 -30.11 -2.69
C VAL A 203 -0.15 -28.63 -2.37
N LEU A 204 -0.16 -28.32 -1.07
CA LEU A 204 0.13 -26.98 -0.56
C LEU A 204 1.64 -26.83 -0.36
N SER A 205 2.25 -25.88 -1.05
CA SER A 205 3.68 -25.59 -0.90
C SER A 205 3.97 -24.81 0.37
N THR A 206 5.09 -25.12 1.01
CA THR A 206 5.67 -24.30 2.07
C THR A 206 6.54 -23.14 1.53
N GLN A 207 6.79 -23.13 0.20
CA GLN A 207 7.57 -22.11 -0.47
C GLN A 207 6.65 -20.99 -0.98
N SER A 208 7.20 -19.79 -0.98
CA SER A 208 6.56 -18.62 -1.59
C SER A 208 6.58 -18.73 -3.12
N LEU A 209 5.55 -18.19 -3.78
CA LEU A 209 5.58 -17.93 -5.21
C LEU A 209 6.60 -16.84 -5.58
N MET A 210 6.91 -15.93 -4.64
CA MET A 210 7.94 -14.92 -4.82
C MET A 210 9.31 -15.60 -4.85
N PRO A 211 10.11 -15.41 -5.92
CA PRO A 211 11.43 -16.02 -6.02
C PRO A 211 12.36 -15.49 -4.92
N GLU A 212 13.27 -16.34 -4.45
CA GLU A 212 14.30 -15.99 -3.49
C GLU A 212 15.40 -15.13 -4.14
N ASN A 213 16.19 -14.41 -3.32
CA ASN A 213 17.37 -13.65 -3.74
C ASN A 213 17.14 -12.57 -4.80
N GLN A 214 16.02 -11.85 -4.72
CA GLN A 214 15.71 -10.81 -5.69
C GLN A 214 16.79 -9.74 -5.85
N LEU A 215 17.53 -9.43 -4.79
CA LEU A 215 18.60 -8.42 -4.85
C LEU A 215 19.87 -8.90 -5.50
N GLU A 216 20.17 -10.20 -5.47
CA GLU A 216 21.39 -10.76 -6.05
C GLU A 216 21.35 -10.80 -7.59
N GLN A 217 20.16 -10.80 -8.16
CA GLN A 217 19.96 -10.73 -9.61
C GLN A 217 20.17 -9.32 -10.17
N LEU A 218 20.34 -8.33 -9.30
CA LEU A 218 20.51 -6.93 -9.67
C LEU A 218 21.94 -6.46 -9.46
N LEU A 219 22.40 -5.56 -10.32
CA LEU A 219 23.62 -4.81 -10.05
C LEU A 219 23.47 -3.99 -8.77
N PRO A 220 24.56 -3.70 -8.03
CA PRO A 220 24.46 -3.00 -6.73
C PRO A 220 23.69 -1.68 -6.78
N ASP A 221 23.90 -0.88 -7.82
CA ASP A 221 23.17 0.38 -7.99
C ASP A 221 21.67 0.16 -8.30
N ALA A 222 21.33 -0.87 -9.08
CA ALA A 222 19.96 -1.23 -9.35
C ALA A 222 19.25 -1.75 -8.10
N ALA A 223 19.91 -2.55 -7.28
CA ALA A 223 19.38 -3.00 -5.99
C ALA A 223 19.13 -1.81 -5.03
N ARG A 224 20.07 -0.85 -4.99
CA ARG A 224 19.90 0.40 -4.23
C ARG A 224 18.69 1.20 -4.70
N ASP A 225 18.59 1.43 -6.01
CA ASP A 225 17.51 2.22 -6.62
C ASP A 225 16.13 1.56 -6.37
N LEU A 226 16.06 0.22 -6.49
CA LEU A 226 14.85 -0.54 -6.15
C LEU A 226 14.45 -0.37 -4.67
N ILE A 227 15.39 -0.53 -3.73
CA ILE A 227 15.13 -0.37 -2.30
C ILE A 227 14.69 1.07 -2.00
N LEU A 228 15.31 2.06 -2.62
CA LEU A 228 14.93 3.47 -2.47
C LEU A 228 13.47 3.68 -2.93
N TYR A 229 13.08 3.14 -4.08
CA TYR A 229 11.70 3.22 -4.57
C TYR A 229 10.72 2.46 -3.65
N LEU A 230 11.03 1.24 -3.25
CA LEU A 230 10.17 0.49 -2.33
C LEU A 230 9.92 1.22 -1.01
N ARG A 231 10.85 2.04 -0.56
CA ARG A 231 10.75 2.86 0.65
C ARG A 231 10.14 4.24 0.41
N SER A 232 9.83 4.61 -0.83
CA SER A 232 9.15 5.88 -1.10
C SER A 232 7.77 5.92 -0.45
N SER A 233 7.30 7.09 -0.12
CA SER A 233 6.00 7.30 0.54
C SER A 233 4.86 7.57 -0.45
N SER A 234 5.20 7.79 -1.73
CA SER A 234 4.24 7.99 -2.82
C SER A 234 4.83 7.51 -4.14
N GLN A 235 3.97 7.40 -5.15
CA GLN A 235 4.41 7.12 -6.52
C GLN A 235 5.38 8.21 -7.00
N VAL A 236 6.35 7.79 -7.81
CA VAL A 236 7.33 8.66 -8.46
C VAL A 236 7.26 8.46 -9.98
N PRO A 237 7.69 9.44 -10.81
CA PRO A 237 7.68 9.26 -12.26
C PRO A 237 8.63 8.14 -12.71
N LEU A 238 8.34 7.51 -13.85
CA LEU A 238 9.30 6.66 -14.55
C LEU A 238 10.44 7.53 -15.15
N PRO A 239 11.60 6.93 -15.45
CA PRO A 239 12.63 7.66 -16.19
C PRO A 239 12.08 8.19 -17.52
N GLY A 240 12.22 9.49 -17.75
CA GLY A 240 11.67 10.16 -18.94
C GLY A 240 10.18 10.49 -18.89
N GLU A 241 9.46 10.06 -17.86
CA GLU A 241 8.10 10.50 -17.58
C GLU A 241 8.18 11.91 -16.97
N ALA A 242 7.81 12.91 -17.75
CA ALA A 242 7.72 14.27 -17.23
C ALA A 242 6.46 14.40 -16.35
N PRO A 243 6.51 15.19 -15.25
CA PRO A 243 5.28 15.67 -14.65
C PRO A 243 4.41 16.34 -15.72
N PRO A 244 3.08 16.39 -15.55
CA PRO A 244 2.21 17.04 -16.52
C PRO A 244 2.78 18.40 -16.90
N SER A 245 2.91 18.64 -18.21
CA SER A 245 3.52 19.88 -18.70
C SER A 245 2.67 21.07 -18.27
N MET A 246 3.31 22.06 -17.68
CA MET A 246 2.68 23.35 -17.43
C MET A 246 2.39 24.05 -18.74
N THR A 247 1.25 24.72 -18.82
CA THR A 247 0.94 25.64 -19.90
C THR A 247 1.84 26.88 -19.83
N ALA A 248 1.78 27.75 -20.85
CA ALA A 248 2.49 29.02 -20.82
C ALA A 248 2.07 29.93 -19.64
N GLU A 249 0.84 29.74 -19.16
CA GLU A 249 0.26 30.44 -18.01
C GLU A 249 0.71 29.85 -16.68
N GLY A 250 1.43 28.72 -16.68
CA GLY A 250 1.93 28.07 -15.46
C GLY A 250 0.91 27.14 -14.79
N THR A 251 -0.14 26.73 -15.51
CA THR A 251 -1.16 25.79 -15.01
C THR A 251 -0.99 24.42 -15.66
N VAL A 252 -1.50 23.36 -15.04
CA VAL A 252 -1.56 22.02 -15.65
C VAL A 252 -2.78 21.93 -16.56
N ALA A 253 -2.56 21.56 -17.82
CA ALA A 253 -3.64 21.46 -18.82
C ALA A 253 -4.76 20.49 -18.36
N GLY A 254 -6.00 20.97 -18.37
CA GLY A 254 -7.19 20.21 -18.00
C GLY A 254 -7.32 19.93 -16.50
N ALA A 255 -6.48 20.54 -15.67
CA ALA A 255 -6.61 20.47 -14.22
C ALA A 255 -7.59 21.51 -13.67
N PHE A 256 -8.21 21.17 -12.55
CA PHE A 256 -8.95 22.09 -11.70
C PHE A 256 -8.09 22.42 -10.49
N GLU A 257 -7.74 23.68 -10.34
CA GLU A 257 -6.84 24.17 -9.29
C GLU A 257 -7.47 24.01 -7.88
N GLY A 258 -6.72 23.42 -6.97
CA GLY A 258 -7.22 23.09 -5.63
C GLY A 258 -7.69 24.30 -4.85
N GLU A 259 -6.96 25.44 -4.94
CA GLU A 259 -7.29 26.69 -4.25
C GLU A 259 -8.57 27.36 -4.77
N LYS A 260 -9.07 26.94 -5.93
CA LYS A 260 -10.37 27.41 -6.51
C LYS A 260 -11.55 26.57 -6.05
N ALA A 261 -11.30 25.49 -5.30
CA ALA A 261 -12.37 24.63 -4.81
C ALA A 261 -13.23 25.34 -3.76
N ARG A 262 -14.54 25.22 -3.90
CA ARG A 262 -15.48 25.71 -2.90
C ARG A 262 -15.52 24.73 -1.72
N ILE A 263 -15.32 25.23 -0.51
CA ILE A 263 -15.42 24.44 0.72
C ILE A 263 -16.90 24.26 1.05
N LEU A 264 -17.39 23.01 1.03
CA LEU A 264 -18.77 22.69 1.40
C LEU A 264 -18.91 22.46 2.90
N GLU A 265 -17.98 21.70 3.47
CA GLU A 265 -17.99 21.32 4.89
C GLU A 265 -16.56 21.32 5.43
N ARG A 266 -16.43 21.63 6.69
CA ARG A 266 -15.16 21.60 7.43
C ARG A 266 -15.44 21.34 8.90
N THR A 267 -14.83 20.30 9.45
CA THR A 267 -15.02 19.95 10.86
C THR A 267 -14.08 20.73 11.78
N GLN A 268 -12.84 21.00 11.34
CA GLN A 268 -11.81 21.70 12.12
C GLN A 268 -10.80 22.43 11.22
N GLY A 269 -10.07 23.37 11.81
CA GLY A 269 -8.94 24.06 11.20
C GLY A 269 -9.38 25.18 10.25
N GLU A 270 -8.43 25.68 9.45
CA GLU A 270 -8.63 26.72 8.45
C GLU A 270 -8.22 26.20 7.06
N VAL A 271 -8.99 26.56 6.04
CA VAL A 271 -8.70 26.22 4.64
C VAL A 271 -8.64 27.51 3.85
N ARG A 272 -7.53 27.72 3.13
CA ARG A 272 -7.28 28.93 2.35
C ARG A 272 -6.33 28.66 1.19
N PRO A 273 -6.29 29.50 0.15
CA PRO A 273 -5.22 29.53 -0.82
C PRO A 273 -3.87 29.82 -0.16
N GLN A 274 -2.82 29.13 -0.63
CA GLN A 274 -1.43 29.39 -0.26
C GLN A 274 -0.58 29.58 -1.51
N SER A 275 0.11 30.72 -1.59
CA SER A 275 1.08 30.93 -2.67
C SER A 275 2.31 30.03 -2.48
N MET A 276 2.68 29.36 -3.56
CA MET A 276 3.89 28.53 -3.66
C MET A 276 5.03 29.27 -4.40
N GLY A 277 4.87 30.56 -4.64
CA GLY A 277 5.85 31.39 -5.36
C GLY A 277 7.23 31.54 -4.67
N GLY A 278 7.35 31.15 -3.40
CA GLY A 278 8.63 31.07 -2.67
C GLY A 278 9.47 29.82 -3.02
N PHE A 279 8.90 28.86 -3.77
CA PHE A 279 9.54 27.63 -4.19
C PHE A 279 9.96 27.71 -5.66
N PRO A 280 10.79 26.75 -6.16
CA PRO A 280 11.18 26.73 -7.57
C PRO A 280 9.98 26.75 -8.52
N LYS A 281 10.01 27.63 -9.50
CA LYS A 281 8.92 27.80 -10.49
C LYS A 281 8.60 26.50 -11.22
N GLY A 282 7.31 26.31 -11.54
CA GLY A 282 6.84 25.17 -12.33
C GLY A 282 6.72 23.86 -11.55
N ARG A 283 6.77 23.91 -10.21
CA ARG A 283 6.51 22.74 -9.37
C ARG A 283 5.04 22.58 -9.00
N TRP A 284 4.33 23.66 -8.77
CA TRP A 284 2.89 23.70 -8.47
C TRP A 284 2.13 24.37 -9.59
N SER A 285 0.96 23.86 -9.91
CA SER A 285 0.04 24.47 -10.88
C SER A 285 -0.40 25.85 -10.36
N ASP A 286 -0.48 26.83 -11.24
CA ASP A 286 -0.81 28.24 -10.91
C ASP A 286 0.06 28.83 -9.77
N SER A 287 1.20 28.19 -9.42
CA SER A 287 2.07 28.57 -8.30
C SER A 287 1.31 28.76 -6.99
N SER A 288 0.26 27.98 -6.77
CA SER A 288 -0.64 28.06 -5.61
C SER A 288 -1.11 26.66 -5.20
N GLN A 289 -1.75 26.57 -4.05
CA GLN A 289 -2.44 25.35 -3.60
C GLN A 289 -3.56 25.72 -2.62
N LEU A 290 -4.54 24.84 -2.45
CA LEU A 290 -5.41 24.86 -1.29
C LEU A 290 -4.64 24.34 -0.08
N TRP A 291 -4.60 25.09 0.99
CA TRP A 291 -3.89 24.74 2.22
C TRP A 291 -4.84 24.64 3.40
N TRP A 292 -4.84 23.48 4.06
CA TRP A 292 -5.62 23.23 5.26
C TRP A 292 -4.70 23.08 6.46
N THR A 293 -4.97 23.85 7.53
CA THR A 293 -4.17 23.91 8.76
C THR A 293 -5.06 23.75 9.99
N GLY A 294 -4.48 23.38 11.12
CA GLY A 294 -5.19 23.30 12.41
C GLY A 294 -6.22 22.17 12.51
N GLY A 295 -6.14 21.17 11.64
CA GLY A 295 -6.88 19.92 11.78
C GLY A 295 -6.28 19.00 12.84
N THR A 296 -7.03 17.99 13.25
CA THR A 296 -6.58 16.89 14.11
C THR A 296 -7.02 15.56 13.50
N VAL A 297 -6.53 14.45 14.04
CA VAL A 297 -6.97 13.12 13.59
C VAL A 297 -8.49 12.98 13.71
N GLY A 298 -9.14 12.53 12.65
CA GLY A 298 -10.59 12.47 12.50
C GLY A 298 -11.23 13.71 11.88
N ALA A 299 -10.49 14.82 11.76
CA ALA A 299 -10.99 16.01 11.08
C ALA A 299 -11.13 15.76 9.57
N SER A 300 -12.13 16.40 8.95
CA SER A 300 -12.39 16.30 7.52
C SER A 300 -12.76 17.66 6.90
N ILE A 301 -12.47 17.77 5.61
CA ILE A 301 -12.98 18.82 4.73
C ILE A 301 -13.66 18.19 3.51
N THR A 302 -14.73 18.84 3.05
CA THR A 302 -15.41 18.48 1.80
C THR A 302 -15.31 19.64 0.84
N LEU A 303 -14.76 19.37 -0.33
CA LEU A 303 -14.57 20.34 -1.41
C LEU A 303 -15.54 20.05 -2.55
N GLU A 304 -16.00 21.10 -3.21
CA GLU A 304 -16.75 21.02 -4.46
C GLU A 304 -15.78 21.19 -5.63
N ILE A 305 -15.75 20.20 -6.51
CA ILE A 305 -14.95 20.17 -7.73
C ILE A 305 -15.90 20.20 -8.94
N PRO A 306 -15.88 21.26 -9.74
CA PRO A 306 -16.71 21.31 -10.95
C PRO A 306 -16.15 20.37 -12.03
N VAL A 307 -17.00 19.52 -12.58
CA VAL A 307 -16.67 18.61 -13.68
C VAL A 307 -17.48 18.98 -14.91
N THR A 308 -16.83 19.12 -16.05
CA THR A 308 -17.45 19.48 -17.34
C THR A 308 -17.52 18.32 -18.33
N VAL A 309 -16.89 17.19 -17.99
CA VAL A 309 -16.79 16.00 -18.85
C VAL A 309 -17.78 14.91 -18.41
N SER A 310 -18.07 13.99 -19.34
CA SER A 310 -18.91 12.82 -19.07
C SER A 310 -18.23 11.54 -19.54
N GLY A 311 -18.66 10.39 -18.97
CA GLY A 311 -18.15 9.06 -19.29
C GLY A 311 -17.09 8.57 -18.31
N ARG A 312 -16.40 7.52 -18.69
CA ARG A 312 -15.41 6.84 -17.84
C ARG A 312 -14.10 7.60 -17.75
N HIS A 313 -13.78 8.11 -16.56
CA HIS A 313 -12.56 8.87 -16.31
C HIS A 313 -11.83 8.36 -15.08
N GLU A 314 -10.52 8.37 -15.15
CA GLU A 314 -9.66 8.23 -13.98
C GLU A 314 -9.44 9.62 -13.37
N VAL A 315 -9.66 9.72 -12.07
CA VAL A 315 -9.52 10.96 -11.30
C VAL A 315 -8.17 10.98 -10.61
N PHE A 316 -7.42 12.05 -10.83
CA PHE A 316 -6.10 12.25 -10.21
C PHE A 316 -6.12 13.46 -9.28
N ALA A 317 -5.42 13.33 -8.15
CA ALA A 317 -5.12 14.42 -7.22
C ALA A 317 -3.61 14.65 -7.14
N ALA A 318 -3.17 15.89 -7.32
CA ALA A 318 -1.81 16.33 -7.01
C ALA A 318 -1.80 17.03 -5.66
N LEU A 319 -0.96 16.56 -4.75
CA LEU A 319 -0.89 17.01 -3.37
C LEU A 319 0.49 17.60 -3.06
N THR A 320 0.62 18.19 -1.89
CA THR A 320 1.92 18.65 -1.36
C THR A 320 2.34 17.78 -0.20
N LYS A 321 3.65 17.53 -0.10
CA LYS A 321 4.32 16.93 1.03
C LYS A 321 5.15 17.96 1.77
N ALA A 322 5.20 17.85 3.10
CA ALA A 322 6.06 18.67 3.95
C ALA A 322 6.29 17.98 5.32
N HIS A 323 7.24 18.53 6.10
CA HIS A 323 7.62 17.97 7.39
C HIS A 323 6.52 18.01 8.47
N ASP A 324 5.46 18.77 8.24
CA ASP A 324 4.36 19.04 9.17
C ASP A 324 2.98 18.61 8.62
N TYR A 325 2.97 17.86 7.51
CA TYR A 325 1.74 17.36 6.88
C TYR A 325 1.30 16.03 7.48
N GLY A 326 -0.01 15.78 7.40
CA GLY A 326 -0.65 14.59 7.96
C GLY A 326 -0.67 13.39 7.02
N ILE A 327 -1.19 12.28 7.54
CA ILE A 327 -1.64 11.14 6.74
C ILE A 327 -3.13 11.33 6.50
N VAL A 328 -3.55 11.25 5.24
CA VAL A 328 -4.93 11.50 4.82
C VAL A 328 -5.52 10.33 4.04
N THR A 329 -6.84 10.28 3.96
CA THR A 329 -7.58 9.55 2.94
C THR A 329 -8.41 10.50 2.11
N LEU A 330 -8.58 10.21 0.83
CA LEU A 330 -9.42 10.96 -0.11
C LEU A 330 -10.55 10.07 -0.62
N SER A 331 -11.78 10.63 -0.68
CA SER A 331 -12.95 9.98 -1.28
C SER A 331 -13.56 10.88 -2.33
N TRP A 332 -13.80 10.34 -3.53
CA TRP A 332 -14.39 11.05 -4.65
C TRP A 332 -15.85 10.72 -4.82
N ASP A 333 -16.71 11.75 -4.77
CA ASP A 333 -18.16 11.73 -5.11
C ASP A 333 -18.96 10.57 -4.44
N GLY A 334 -18.68 10.32 -3.14
CA GLY A 334 -19.32 9.24 -2.38
C GLY A 334 -18.74 7.85 -2.62
N GLY A 335 -17.66 7.73 -3.41
CA GLY A 335 -16.92 6.48 -3.59
C GLY A 335 -16.12 6.09 -2.34
N PRO A 336 -15.44 4.93 -2.40
CA PRO A 336 -14.62 4.46 -1.29
C PRO A 336 -13.47 5.43 -0.99
N ALA A 337 -13.06 5.49 0.27
CA ALA A 337 -11.86 6.20 0.65
C ALA A 337 -10.61 5.54 0.05
N SER A 338 -9.64 6.35 -0.37
CA SER A 338 -8.34 5.87 -0.81
C SER A 338 -7.62 5.10 0.30
N THR A 339 -6.58 4.35 -0.06
CA THR A 339 -5.57 3.93 0.91
C THR A 339 -4.96 5.15 1.61
N PRO A 340 -4.44 5.01 2.85
CA PRO A 340 -3.75 6.08 3.55
C PRO A 340 -2.61 6.69 2.73
N ILE A 341 -2.59 8.01 2.63
CA ILE A 341 -1.59 8.78 1.91
C ILE A 341 -0.75 9.53 2.93
N ASP A 342 0.51 9.15 3.10
CA ASP A 342 1.46 9.84 3.97
C ASP A 342 2.06 11.04 3.23
N LEU A 343 1.74 12.24 3.69
CA LEU A 343 2.20 13.50 3.11
C LEU A 343 3.46 14.04 3.81
N PHE A 344 4.12 13.23 4.62
CA PHE A 344 5.39 13.62 5.21
C PHE A 344 6.51 13.62 4.17
N ASP A 345 7.28 14.70 4.15
CA ASP A 345 8.61 14.78 3.57
C ASP A 345 9.44 15.81 4.38
N ARG A 346 10.77 15.72 4.35
CA ARG A 346 11.63 16.71 5.01
C ARG A 346 11.64 18.05 4.27
N GLU A 347 11.37 18.01 2.98
CA GLU A 347 11.27 19.18 2.12
C GLU A 347 9.81 19.41 1.72
N VAL A 348 9.50 20.62 1.26
CA VAL A 348 8.20 20.93 0.67
C VAL A 348 8.23 20.59 -0.81
N LEU A 349 7.51 19.54 -1.21
CA LEU A 349 7.53 18.97 -2.54
C LEU A 349 6.10 18.68 -3.03
N PRO A 350 5.79 18.92 -4.33
CA PRO A 350 4.56 18.39 -4.89
C PRO A 350 4.66 16.87 -5.05
N THR A 351 3.53 16.18 -4.95
CA THR A 351 3.43 14.77 -5.38
C THR A 351 3.28 14.70 -6.90
N MET A 352 3.59 13.53 -7.48
CA MET A 352 2.99 13.20 -8.76
C MET A 352 1.47 13.05 -8.59
N PRO A 353 0.67 13.31 -9.66
CA PRO A 353 -0.76 13.07 -9.62
C PRO A 353 -1.05 11.62 -9.20
N MET A 354 -1.83 11.43 -8.14
CA MET A 354 -2.19 10.13 -7.60
C MET A 354 -3.60 9.77 -8.04
N SER A 355 -3.78 8.56 -8.55
CA SER A 355 -5.10 8.06 -8.94
C SER A 355 -5.98 7.83 -7.70
N LEU A 356 -7.16 8.40 -7.72
CA LEU A 356 -8.24 8.13 -6.76
C LEU A 356 -9.15 6.99 -7.24
N GLY A 357 -8.96 6.51 -8.47
CA GLY A 357 -9.75 5.48 -9.10
C GLY A 357 -10.41 5.94 -10.41
N THR A 358 -11.08 4.98 -11.06
CA THR A 358 -11.82 5.21 -12.30
C THR A 358 -13.33 5.25 -11.98
N PHE A 359 -13.99 6.29 -12.45
CA PHE A 359 -15.41 6.57 -12.16
C PHE A 359 -16.18 6.88 -13.45
N GLU A 360 -17.45 6.53 -13.47
CA GLU A 360 -18.42 7.10 -14.44
C GLU A 360 -18.78 8.50 -13.96
N VAL A 361 -18.33 9.51 -14.68
CA VAL A 361 -18.57 10.90 -14.31
C VAL A 361 -19.62 11.54 -15.20
N THR A 362 -20.36 12.48 -14.64
CA THR A 362 -21.31 13.35 -15.34
C THR A 362 -20.97 14.80 -15.05
N PRO A 363 -21.23 15.75 -15.97
CA PRO A 363 -21.04 17.16 -15.71
C PRO A 363 -21.78 17.60 -14.45
N GLY A 364 -21.19 18.53 -13.70
CA GLY A 364 -21.76 19.06 -12.47
C GLY A 364 -20.74 19.14 -11.33
N ALA A 365 -21.21 19.54 -10.17
CA ALA A 365 -20.40 19.62 -8.97
C ALA A 365 -20.18 18.22 -8.38
N LYS A 366 -18.92 17.86 -8.12
CA LYS A 366 -18.50 16.61 -7.47
C LYS A 366 -17.93 16.91 -6.10
N ARG A 367 -18.03 15.95 -5.19
CA ARG A 367 -17.53 16.10 -3.83
C ARG A 367 -16.19 15.38 -3.68
N LEU A 368 -15.18 16.09 -3.21
CA LEU A 368 -13.92 15.51 -2.75
C LEU A 368 -13.86 15.64 -1.24
N VAL A 369 -13.83 14.52 -0.54
CA VAL A 369 -13.71 14.47 0.92
C VAL A 369 -12.28 14.11 1.28
N ILE A 370 -11.65 14.90 2.12
CA ILE A 370 -10.32 14.68 2.68
C ILE A 370 -10.47 14.45 4.18
N THR A 371 -9.93 13.35 4.70
CA THR A 371 -9.96 13.03 6.13
C THR A 371 -8.54 12.83 6.65
N LEU A 372 -8.19 13.53 7.73
CA LEU A 372 -6.94 13.35 8.47
C LEU A 372 -7.04 12.08 9.33
N ILE A 373 -6.14 11.12 9.12
CA ILE A 373 -6.16 9.83 9.83
C ILE A 373 -4.93 9.62 10.70
N GLY A 374 -3.90 10.46 10.59
CA GLY A 374 -2.67 10.33 11.36
C GLY A 374 -1.59 11.30 10.95
N ALA A 375 -0.39 11.05 11.43
CA ALA A 375 0.85 11.69 10.97
C ALA A 375 2.00 10.70 11.03
N ASN A 376 3.00 10.89 10.16
CA ASN A 376 4.25 10.15 10.21
C ASN A 376 4.94 10.35 11.58
N GLU A 377 5.64 9.33 12.06
CA GLU A 377 6.37 9.42 13.35
C GLU A 377 7.42 10.52 13.34
N ALA A 378 8.06 10.76 12.17
CA ALA A 378 9.08 11.80 11.98
C ALA A 378 8.49 13.19 11.71
N ALA A 379 7.17 13.32 11.53
CA ALA A 379 6.52 14.58 11.23
C ALA A 379 6.36 15.48 12.46
N THR A 380 6.46 16.80 12.25
CA THR A 380 5.86 17.78 13.17
C THR A 380 4.35 17.63 13.10
N LYS A 381 3.70 17.26 14.21
CA LYS A 381 2.27 16.90 14.26
C LYS A 381 1.35 18.11 14.15
N SER A 382 1.48 18.88 13.07
CA SER A 382 0.58 20.00 12.73
C SER A 382 -0.59 19.56 11.84
N PHE A 383 -0.55 18.32 11.32
CA PHE A 383 -1.61 17.68 10.53
C PHE A 383 -2.08 18.54 9.35
N MET A 384 -1.16 19.23 8.68
CA MET A 384 -1.48 20.06 7.52
C MET A 384 -1.76 19.21 6.28
N PHE A 385 -2.42 19.82 5.30
CA PHE A 385 -2.74 19.22 4.01
C PHE A 385 -2.64 20.29 2.91
N GLY A 386 -2.19 19.88 1.72
CA GLY A 386 -2.13 20.73 0.54
C GLY A 386 -2.65 20.01 -0.69
N LEU A 387 -3.61 20.63 -1.40
CA LEU A 387 -4.11 20.18 -2.69
C LEU A 387 -3.67 21.17 -3.76
N ASP A 388 -2.85 20.70 -4.69
CA ASP A 388 -2.42 21.46 -5.87
C ASP A 388 -3.57 21.49 -6.89
N TYR A 389 -3.93 20.34 -7.47
CA TYR A 389 -5.02 20.26 -8.44
C TYR A 389 -5.71 18.89 -8.47
N ILE A 390 -6.88 18.85 -9.13
CA ILE A 390 -7.59 17.64 -9.56
C ILE A 390 -7.60 17.59 -11.07
N ARG A 391 -7.32 16.42 -11.66
CA ARG A 391 -7.39 16.20 -13.12
C ARG A 391 -8.14 14.92 -13.44
N LEU A 392 -8.95 14.97 -14.50
CA LEU A 392 -9.70 13.83 -15.01
C LEU A 392 -9.10 13.40 -16.36
N GLU A 393 -8.79 12.12 -16.51
CA GLU A 393 -8.31 11.54 -17.76
C GLU A 393 -9.30 10.53 -18.30
N SER A 394 -9.71 10.69 -19.55
CA SER A 394 -10.61 9.72 -20.21
C SER A 394 -9.95 8.34 -20.28
N ARG A 395 -10.71 7.31 -19.98
CA ARG A 395 -10.32 5.90 -20.14
C ARG A 395 -11.22 5.23 -21.16
N SER A 396 -10.61 4.73 -22.24
CA SER A 396 -11.30 3.86 -23.19
C SER A 396 -11.83 2.62 -22.48
N GLN A 397 -12.97 2.09 -22.95
CA GLN A 397 -13.56 0.84 -22.44
C GLN A 397 -12.64 -0.35 -22.64
#